data_7153a5c9485c0439190b00f58c3e3200
#
_entry.id   7153a5c9485c0439190b00f58c3e3200
#
_cell.length_a   1.000
_cell.length_b   1.000
_cell.length_c   1.000
_cell.angle_alpha   90.00
_cell.angle_beta   90.00
_cell.angle_gamma   90.00
#
_symmetry.space_group_name_H-M   'P 1'
#
loop_
_entity.id
_entity.type
_entity.pdbx_description
1 polymer ?
#
loop_
_entity_poly.entity_id
_entity_poly.type
_entity_poly.pdbx_seq_one_letter_code
_entity_poly.pdbx_strand_id
1 'polypeptide(L)'
;LFRSNELVHYLETDTDGNNGGWCLTDAFKERLESGDKEAINRWGQMLTCKTSVGSGYQFFVDKAKRQRPQAYINNNLDVKASQLCTEITLFSDQQHTYTCVLGSENLRLWYSRPPMLSFVNTIFLDCVCEDFIQKAKDLKGIEKAIRFTEKGRALGLGSMAFHTLLLDNKIVYGSMESKLLNHEIYATVQDEATQASQWLATVFGEPEWCKGTGMRNTHLTAIAPNKSTALILGGVSEGINPQPAFVFTQPTPAGEVVRIDPSFLELLKEKGLYVNEDDLETKKLLSDISGHKGSIQHRPEFTTDEKAVFRTAFEISMYD
;
A
#
# COMPACT_ATOMS: atom_id res chain seq x y z
N LEU A 1 20.01 -13.15 10.34
CA LEU A 1 20.35 -12.24 9.22
C LEU A 1 21.22 -13.01 8.23
N PHE A 2 20.68 -13.29 7.06
CA PHE A 2 21.41 -13.94 5.97
C PHE A 2 22.54 -13.03 5.47
N ARG A 3 23.69 -13.58 5.10
CA ARG A 3 24.66 -12.87 4.28
C ARG A 3 24.04 -12.61 2.90
N SER A 4 24.42 -11.53 2.22
CA SER A 4 23.80 -11.14 0.94
C SER A 4 23.75 -12.27 -0.10
N ASN A 5 24.80 -13.11 -0.18
CA ASN A 5 24.85 -14.25 -1.10
C ASN A 5 23.89 -15.39 -0.71
N GLU A 6 23.70 -15.60 0.60
CA GLU A 6 22.74 -16.58 1.13
C GLU A 6 21.31 -16.15 0.84
N LEU A 7 21.01 -14.85 0.92
CA LEU A 7 19.69 -14.33 0.58
C LEU A 7 19.40 -14.46 -0.92
N VAL A 8 20.39 -14.18 -1.80
CA VAL A 8 20.22 -14.36 -3.25
C VAL A 8 19.90 -15.83 -3.55
N HIS A 9 20.73 -16.75 -3.05
CA HIS A 9 20.49 -18.19 -3.24
C HIS A 9 19.13 -18.63 -2.71
N TYR A 10 18.76 -18.15 -1.53
CA TYR A 10 17.46 -18.45 -0.91
C TYR A 10 16.29 -17.95 -1.76
N LEU A 11 16.33 -16.71 -2.24
CA LEU A 11 15.27 -16.14 -3.09
C LEU A 11 15.18 -16.82 -4.47
N GLU A 12 16.28 -17.37 -4.98
CA GLU A 12 16.31 -18.13 -6.25
C GLU A 12 15.79 -19.56 -6.10
N THR A 13 15.93 -20.15 -4.91
CA THR A 13 15.60 -21.57 -4.66
C THR A 13 14.27 -21.80 -3.96
N ASP A 14 13.81 -20.83 -3.14
CA ASP A 14 12.54 -20.91 -2.40
C ASP A 14 11.52 -19.92 -2.99
N THR A 15 10.85 -20.36 -4.04
CA THR A 15 9.83 -19.57 -4.75
C THR A 15 8.50 -19.48 -3.99
N ASP A 16 8.28 -20.30 -2.97
CA ASP A 16 6.93 -20.52 -2.42
C ASP A 16 6.69 -19.94 -1.01
N GLY A 17 7.70 -19.40 -0.35
CA GLY A 17 7.45 -19.24 1.08
C GLY A 17 7.85 -17.93 1.74
N ASN A 18 8.95 -17.33 1.36
CA ASN A 18 9.48 -16.24 2.16
C ASN A 18 9.83 -15.01 1.33
N ASN A 19 9.29 -13.86 1.74
CA ASN A 19 9.66 -12.58 1.16
C ASN A 19 10.85 -12.01 1.93
N GLY A 20 12.02 -12.07 1.32
CA GLY A 20 13.24 -11.46 1.81
C GLY A 20 13.47 -10.07 1.22
N GLY A 21 14.33 -9.28 1.90
CA GLY A 21 14.72 -7.97 1.41
C GLY A 21 16.08 -7.55 1.91
N TRP A 22 16.69 -6.58 1.21
CA TRP A 22 17.98 -5.99 1.58
C TRP A 22 17.76 -4.63 2.23
N CYS A 23 18.35 -4.45 3.43
CA CYS A 23 18.41 -3.15 4.07
C CYS A 23 19.63 -2.39 3.52
N LEU A 24 19.38 -1.39 2.70
CA LEU A 24 20.40 -0.55 2.08
C LEU A 24 20.72 0.62 3.02
N THR A 25 22.00 0.75 3.37
CA THR A 25 22.52 1.85 4.20
C THR A 25 23.07 2.98 3.35
N ASP A 26 23.17 4.18 3.91
CA ASP A 26 23.84 5.31 3.26
C ASP A 26 25.30 4.96 2.97
N ALA A 27 26.00 4.29 3.87
CA ALA A 27 27.37 3.83 3.66
C ALA A 27 27.49 2.85 2.47
N PHE A 28 26.50 1.98 2.24
CA PHE A 28 26.50 1.12 1.05
C PHE A 28 26.32 1.95 -0.23
N LYS A 29 25.41 2.94 -0.20
CA LYS A 29 25.19 3.86 -1.31
C LYS A 29 26.46 4.66 -1.66
N GLU A 30 27.14 5.22 -0.66
CA GLU A 30 28.40 5.96 -0.84
C GLU A 30 29.48 5.07 -1.47
N ARG A 31 29.63 3.83 -1.01
CA ARG A 31 30.54 2.85 -1.63
C ARG A 31 30.19 2.57 -3.08
N LEU A 32 28.90 2.41 -3.39
CA LEU A 32 28.43 2.18 -4.75
C LEU A 32 28.77 3.37 -5.67
N GLU A 33 28.48 4.60 -5.21
CA GLU A 33 28.74 5.84 -5.94
C GLU A 33 30.24 6.13 -6.12
N SER A 34 31.09 5.71 -5.18
CA SER A 34 32.54 5.82 -5.27
C SER A 34 33.20 4.79 -6.17
N GLY A 35 32.44 3.86 -6.74
CA GLY A 35 32.95 2.82 -7.64
C GLY A 35 33.57 1.62 -6.93
N ASP A 36 33.26 1.38 -5.66
CA ASP A 36 33.70 0.18 -4.93
C ASP A 36 33.21 -1.09 -5.65
N LYS A 37 34.16 -1.92 -6.08
CA LYS A 37 33.88 -3.11 -6.89
C LYS A 37 33.01 -4.14 -6.18
N GLU A 38 33.18 -4.29 -4.86
CA GLU A 38 32.37 -5.22 -4.08
C GLU A 38 30.92 -4.72 -3.97
N ALA A 39 30.74 -3.42 -3.70
CA ALA A 39 29.40 -2.81 -3.65
C ALA A 39 28.68 -2.90 -5.01
N ILE A 40 29.39 -2.63 -6.11
CA ILE A 40 28.85 -2.76 -7.47
C ILE A 40 28.46 -4.20 -7.77
N ASN A 41 29.30 -5.17 -7.43
CA ASN A 41 28.99 -6.59 -7.64
C ASN A 41 27.75 -7.03 -6.83
N ARG A 42 27.67 -6.65 -5.55
CA ARG A 42 26.50 -6.92 -4.70
C ARG A 42 25.23 -6.29 -5.26
N TRP A 43 25.32 -5.05 -5.69
CA TRP A 43 24.18 -4.35 -6.31
C TRP A 43 23.72 -5.07 -7.58
N GLY A 44 24.65 -5.49 -8.45
CA GLY A 44 24.38 -6.29 -9.63
C GLY A 44 23.66 -7.61 -9.31
N GLN A 45 24.10 -8.33 -8.28
CA GLN A 45 23.45 -9.57 -7.82
C GLN A 45 22.01 -9.30 -7.33
N MET A 46 21.79 -8.23 -6.54
CA MET A 46 20.44 -7.84 -6.08
C MET A 46 19.52 -7.54 -7.25
N LEU A 47 20.00 -6.79 -8.25
CA LEU A 47 19.21 -6.48 -9.45
C LEU A 47 18.92 -7.71 -10.29
N THR A 48 19.91 -8.59 -10.48
CA THR A 48 19.71 -9.86 -11.20
C THR A 48 18.67 -10.73 -10.50
N CYS A 49 18.75 -10.89 -9.20
CA CYS A 49 17.75 -11.62 -8.43
C CYS A 49 16.36 -10.99 -8.59
N LYS A 50 16.25 -9.66 -8.47
CA LYS A 50 14.98 -8.94 -8.65
C LYS A 50 14.36 -9.15 -10.02
N THR A 51 15.16 -9.15 -11.09
CA THR A 51 14.68 -9.35 -12.46
C THR A 51 14.36 -10.80 -12.77
N SER A 52 15.07 -11.74 -12.17
CA SER A 52 14.90 -13.19 -12.45
C SER A 52 13.67 -13.77 -11.72
N VAL A 53 13.51 -13.45 -10.43
CA VAL A 53 12.47 -14.06 -9.59
C VAL A 53 11.38 -13.08 -9.13
N GLY A 54 11.50 -11.79 -9.45
CA GLY A 54 10.54 -10.75 -9.03
C GLY A 54 10.51 -10.46 -7.54
N SER A 55 11.37 -11.10 -6.74
CA SER A 55 11.44 -11.00 -5.28
C SER A 55 12.64 -10.16 -4.83
N GLY A 56 12.78 -9.94 -3.51
CA GLY A 56 13.87 -9.15 -2.94
C GLY A 56 13.57 -7.67 -2.86
N TYR A 57 12.97 -7.25 -1.75
CA TYR A 57 12.68 -5.83 -1.48
C TYR A 57 13.97 -5.05 -1.21
N GLN A 58 13.98 -3.78 -1.62
CA GLN A 58 15.08 -2.85 -1.36
C GLN A 58 14.59 -1.80 -0.37
N PHE A 59 15.12 -1.80 0.83
CA PHE A 59 14.70 -0.94 1.91
C PHE A 59 15.82 0.01 2.34
N PHE A 60 15.63 1.31 2.17
CA PHE A 60 16.58 2.34 2.54
C PHE A 60 16.49 2.65 4.05
N VAL A 61 17.13 1.80 4.85
CA VAL A 61 16.96 1.77 6.31
C VAL A 61 17.38 3.07 7.00
N ASP A 62 18.43 3.72 6.57
CA ASP A 62 18.90 4.96 7.21
C ASP A 62 17.97 6.14 6.89
N LYS A 63 17.37 6.16 5.69
CA LYS A 63 16.30 7.12 5.36
C LYS A 63 15.08 6.92 6.27
N ALA A 64 14.64 5.68 6.46
CA ALA A 64 13.52 5.36 7.35
C ALA A 64 13.82 5.77 8.79
N LYS A 65 15.04 5.52 9.29
CA LYS A 65 15.46 5.97 10.62
C LYS A 65 15.41 7.49 10.79
N ARG A 66 15.85 8.25 9.79
CA ARG A 66 15.78 9.72 9.84
C ARG A 66 14.35 10.27 9.84
N GLN A 67 13.44 9.57 9.22
CA GLN A 67 12.03 9.99 9.08
C GLN A 67 11.08 9.36 10.10
N ARG A 68 11.63 8.64 11.11
CA ARG A 68 10.81 8.02 12.14
C ARG A 68 10.05 9.06 12.97
N PRO A 69 8.88 8.72 13.53
CA PRO A 69 8.07 9.66 14.28
C PRO A 69 8.75 10.14 15.58
N GLN A 70 8.32 11.29 16.09
CA GLN A 70 8.89 11.90 17.27
C GLN A 70 8.89 10.98 18.50
N ALA A 71 7.84 10.17 18.65
CA ALA A 71 7.74 9.14 19.69
C ALA A 71 8.94 8.17 19.65
N TYR A 72 9.36 7.75 18.46
CA TYR A 72 10.51 6.86 18.29
C TYR A 72 11.84 7.58 18.54
N ILE A 73 11.95 8.84 18.14
CA ILE A 73 13.15 9.68 18.42
C ILE A 73 13.32 9.82 19.92
N ASN A 74 12.27 10.22 20.65
CA ASN A 74 12.30 10.43 22.09
C ASN A 74 12.69 9.18 22.89
N ASN A 75 12.35 8.00 22.39
CA ASN A 75 12.61 6.72 23.04
C ASN A 75 13.81 5.95 22.43
N ASN A 76 14.53 6.57 21.50
CA ASN A 76 15.68 5.94 20.80
C ASN A 76 15.32 4.58 20.16
N LEU A 77 14.13 4.51 19.54
CA LEU A 77 13.62 3.31 18.85
C LEU A 77 13.99 3.35 17.37
N ASP A 78 14.89 2.46 16.96
CA ASP A 78 15.36 2.41 15.57
C ASP A 78 14.58 1.42 14.72
N VAL A 79 14.20 1.87 13.53
CA VAL A 79 13.66 1.00 12.47
C VAL A 79 14.80 0.17 11.89
N LYS A 80 14.62 -1.15 11.79
CA LYS A 80 15.64 -2.08 11.27
C LYS A 80 15.27 -2.68 9.93
N ALA A 81 13.98 -2.80 9.65
CA ALA A 81 13.42 -3.33 8.42
C ALA A 81 11.99 -2.82 8.23
N SER A 82 11.43 -2.99 7.05
CA SER A 82 9.98 -2.87 6.82
C SER A 82 9.29 -4.22 7.07
N GLN A 83 7.95 -4.20 7.08
CA GLN A 83 7.17 -5.44 7.00
C GLN A 83 7.08 -5.93 5.53
N LEU A 84 6.32 -7.01 5.31
CA LEU A 84 6.19 -7.71 4.04
C LEU A 84 5.81 -6.81 2.86
N CYS A 85 4.82 -5.95 3.03
CA CYS A 85 4.30 -5.09 1.95
C CYS A 85 5.02 -3.74 1.84
N THR A 86 6.02 -3.49 2.68
CA THR A 86 6.89 -2.29 2.73
C THR A 86 6.22 -0.95 3.07
N GLU A 87 4.92 -0.92 3.36
CA GLU A 87 4.18 0.30 3.75
C GLU A 87 4.41 0.73 5.21
N ILE A 88 4.96 -0.15 6.06
CA ILE A 88 5.13 0.10 7.49
C ILE A 88 6.60 -0.02 7.88
N THR A 89 7.08 0.91 8.70
CA THR A 89 8.44 0.95 9.23
C THR A 89 8.41 1.05 10.75
N LEU A 90 8.16 -0.08 11.42
CA LEU A 90 8.00 -0.14 12.85
C LEU A 90 9.25 -0.70 13.55
N PHE A 91 9.38 -0.35 14.83
CA PHE A 91 10.44 -0.84 15.69
C PHE A 91 10.25 -2.31 16.06
N SER A 92 11.34 -3.06 16.09
CA SER A 92 11.39 -4.41 16.65
C SER A 92 12.75 -4.72 17.25
N ASP A 93 12.77 -5.54 18.30
CA ASP A 93 13.97 -6.04 18.95
C ASP A 93 13.77 -7.44 19.56
N GLN A 94 14.64 -7.85 20.45
CA GLN A 94 14.51 -9.15 21.12
C GLN A 94 13.27 -9.23 22.05
N GLN A 95 12.74 -8.10 22.51
CA GLN A 95 11.62 -8.01 23.45
C GLN A 95 10.31 -7.56 22.81
N HIS A 96 10.36 -7.00 21.60
CA HIS A 96 9.20 -6.43 20.91
C HIS A 96 9.12 -6.95 19.48
N THR A 97 7.93 -7.42 19.10
CA THR A 97 7.55 -7.72 17.72
C THR A 97 6.40 -6.79 17.37
N TYR A 98 6.54 -6.03 16.29
CA TYR A 98 5.51 -5.09 15.90
C TYR A 98 4.23 -5.79 15.43
N THR A 99 3.12 -5.09 15.60
CA THR A 99 1.79 -5.45 15.09
C THR A 99 1.34 -4.44 14.04
N CYS A 100 0.66 -4.92 13.01
CA CYS A 100 0.06 -4.08 11.98
C CYS A 100 -1.44 -3.96 12.26
N VAL A 101 -1.90 -2.81 12.73
CA VAL A 101 -3.32 -2.50 12.94
C VAL A 101 -3.76 -1.58 11.82
N LEU A 102 -4.35 -2.16 10.78
CA LEU A 102 -4.62 -1.49 9.52
C LEU A 102 -6.11 -1.29 9.27
N GLY A 103 -6.44 -0.16 8.67
CA GLY A 103 -7.75 0.14 8.10
C GLY A 103 -7.60 0.93 6.80
N SER A 104 -8.64 0.94 5.96
CA SER A 104 -8.56 1.66 4.69
C SER A 104 -9.90 2.26 4.31
N GLU A 105 -9.87 3.52 3.91
CA GLU A 105 -11.02 4.25 3.40
C GLU A 105 -11.17 4.04 1.89
N ASN A 106 -12.40 3.88 1.43
CA ASN A 106 -12.70 3.79 0.00
C ASN A 106 -12.83 5.20 -0.59
N LEU A 107 -11.78 5.65 -1.28
CA LEU A 107 -11.70 7.00 -1.86
C LEU A 107 -12.67 7.22 -3.03
N ARG A 108 -13.24 6.17 -3.63
CA ARG A 108 -14.29 6.34 -4.65
C ARG A 108 -15.43 7.24 -4.15
N LEU A 109 -15.68 7.21 -2.83
CA LEU A 109 -16.72 7.98 -2.17
C LEU A 109 -16.18 9.30 -1.55
N TRP A 110 -15.01 9.77 -1.95
CA TRP A 110 -14.35 10.93 -1.34
C TRP A 110 -15.25 12.15 -1.23
N TYR A 111 -15.91 12.53 -2.29
CA TYR A 111 -16.79 13.73 -2.32
C TYR A 111 -18.12 13.57 -1.57
N SER A 112 -18.46 12.35 -1.16
CA SER A 112 -19.64 12.04 -0.35
C SER A 112 -19.32 11.48 1.03
N ARG A 113 -18.03 11.50 1.41
CA ARG A 113 -17.59 10.97 2.71
C ARG A 113 -18.23 11.76 3.87
N PRO A 114 -18.59 11.09 4.98
CA PRO A 114 -18.99 11.78 6.18
C PRO A 114 -17.85 12.66 6.72
N PRO A 115 -18.14 13.84 7.28
CA PRO A 115 -17.14 14.63 8.00
C PRO A 115 -16.49 13.81 9.11
N MET A 116 -15.21 14.06 9.38
CA MET A 116 -14.45 13.39 10.46
C MET A 116 -14.39 11.85 10.33
N LEU A 117 -14.47 11.32 9.11
CA LEU A 117 -14.43 9.87 8.89
C LEU A 117 -13.10 9.27 9.37
N SER A 118 -11.97 9.89 9.03
CA SER A 118 -10.66 9.41 9.44
C SER A 118 -10.43 9.55 10.95
N PHE A 119 -11.05 10.54 11.59
CA PHE A 119 -11.09 10.67 13.06
C PHE A 119 -11.76 9.44 13.68
N VAL A 120 -12.96 9.08 13.23
CA VAL A 120 -13.71 7.92 13.73
C VAL A 120 -12.97 6.62 13.45
N ASN A 121 -12.42 6.46 12.26
CA ASN A 121 -11.65 5.28 11.88
C ASN A 121 -10.38 5.12 12.73
N THR A 122 -9.71 6.22 13.08
CA THR A 122 -8.54 6.19 13.98
C THR A 122 -8.93 5.72 15.37
N ILE A 123 -10.05 6.20 15.93
CA ILE A 123 -10.57 5.70 17.20
C ILE A 123 -10.90 4.20 17.10
N PHE A 124 -11.54 3.78 16.04
CA PHE A 124 -11.86 2.37 15.80
C PHE A 124 -10.59 1.50 15.79
N LEU A 125 -9.54 1.93 15.10
CA LEU A 125 -8.26 1.19 15.07
C LEU A 125 -7.58 1.16 16.44
N ASP A 126 -7.68 2.23 17.25
CA ASP A 126 -7.17 2.22 18.62
C ASP A 126 -7.97 1.24 19.52
N CYS A 127 -9.28 1.12 19.31
CA CYS A 127 -10.10 0.08 19.95
C CYS A 127 -9.67 -1.32 19.52
N VAL A 128 -9.28 -1.52 18.26
CA VAL A 128 -8.72 -2.82 17.79
C VAL A 128 -7.41 -3.15 18.50
N CYS A 129 -6.53 -2.15 18.75
CA CYS A 129 -5.34 -2.36 19.58
C CYS A 129 -5.72 -2.85 20.99
N GLU A 130 -6.73 -2.24 21.62
CA GLU A 130 -7.18 -2.62 22.95
C GLU A 130 -7.78 -4.04 22.95
N ASP A 131 -8.65 -4.34 21.99
CA ASP A 131 -9.26 -5.67 21.86
C ASP A 131 -8.19 -6.76 21.66
N PHE A 132 -7.16 -6.48 20.84
CA PHE A 132 -6.01 -7.37 20.68
C PHE A 132 -5.30 -7.61 22.03
N ILE A 133 -4.96 -6.55 22.77
CA ILE A 133 -4.28 -6.64 24.06
C ILE A 133 -5.09 -7.52 25.01
N GLN A 134 -6.39 -7.26 25.13
CA GLN A 134 -7.27 -7.98 26.07
C GLN A 134 -7.45 -9.47 25.70
N LYS A 135 -7.63 -9.76 24.43
CA LYS A 135 -7.81 -11.15 23.95
C LYS A 135 -6.51 -11.96 23.92
N ALA A 136 -5.39 -11.28 23.70
CA ALA A 136 -4.10 -11.92 23.54
C ALA A 136 -3.35 -12.19 24.86
N LYS A 137 -3.69 -11.52 25.96
CA LYS A 137 -2.95 -11.55 27.23
C LYS A 137 -2.69 -12.95 27.81
N ASP A 138 -3.58 -13.89 27.54
CA ASP A 138 -3.47 -15.27 28.04
C ASP A 138 -2.89 -16.25 26.99
N LEU A 139 -2.54 -15.75 25.79
CA LEU A 139 -1.97 -16.56 24.72
C LEU A 139 -0.44 -16.60 24.82
N LYS A 140 0.13 -17.81 24.76
CA LYS A 140 1.58 -18.00 24.79
C LYS A 140 2.21 -17.76 23.43
N GLY A 141 3.39 -17.15 23.43
CA GLY A 141 4.21 -16.96 22.23
C GLY A 141 4.01 -15.62 21.52
N ILE A 142 3.07 -14.80 21.96
CA ILE A 142 2.80 -13.46 21.39
C ILE A 142 3.06 -12.31 22.35
N GLU A 143 3.71 -12.57 23.47
CA GLU A 143 3.97 -11.58 24.53
C GLU A 143 4.77 -10.38 24.02
N LYS A 144 5.64 -10.59 23.02
CA LYS A 144 6.41 -9.51 22.40
C LYS A 144 5.53 -8.55 21.57
N ALA A 145 4.49 -9.11 20.93
CA ALA A 145 3.52 -8.32 20.16
C ALA A 145 2.60 -7.54 21.10
N ILE A 146 2.17 -8.13 22.20
CA ILE A 146 1.37 -7.44 23.23
C ILE A 146 2.15 -6.24 23.77
N ARG A 147 3.40 -6.47 24.25
CA ARG A 147 4.25 -5.38 24.75
C ARG A 147 4.46 -4.24 23.75
N PHE A 148 4.66 -4.57 22.48
CA PHE A 148 4.76 -3.57 21.43
C PHE A 148 3.48 -2.75 21.32
N THR A 149 2.31 -3.42 21.27
CA THR A 149 1.02 -2.77 21.12
C THR A 149 0.68 -1.91 22.35
N GLU A 150 0.93 -2.39 23.56
CA GLU A 150 0.72 -1.62 24.80
C GLU A 150 1.54 -0.33 24.84
N LYS A 151 2.82 -0.41 24.43
CA LYS A 151 3.75 0.72 24.53
C LYS A 151 3.59 1.76 23.43
N GLY A 152 3.18 1.36 22.23
CA GLY A 152 3.19 2.23 21.07
C GLY A 152 1.86 2.46 20.38
N ARG A 153 0.93 1.51 20.44
CA ARG A 153 -0.40 1.56 19.79
C ARG A 153 -0.31 2.08 18.36
N ALA A 154 0.63 1.52 17.56
CA ALA A 154 0.87 1.94 16.19
C ALA A 154 -0.31 1.57 15.29
N LEU A 155 -0.84 2.55 14.57
CA LEU A 155 -1.95 2.41 13.62
C LEU A 155 -1.47 2.63 12.20
N GLY A 156 -2.24 2.14 11.23
CA GLY A 156 -2.03 2.36 9.82
C GLY A 156 -3.37 2.57 9.12
N LEU A 157 -3.95 3.76 9.27
CA LEU A 157 -5.10 4.17 8.48
C LEU A 157 -4.64 4.56 7.07
N GLY A 158 -5.16 3.89 6.06
CA GLY A 158 -4.84 4.13 4.66
C GLY A 158 -6.08 4.27 3.81
N SER A 159 -5.91 4.00 2.53
CA SER A 159 -6.98 4.12 1.55
C SER A 159 -6.89 3.07 0.47
N MET A 160 -7.97 2.91 -0.29
CA MET A 160 -8.05 2.20 -1.55
C MET A 160 -8.85 3.03 -2.54
N ALA A 161 -8.90 2.63 -3.79
CA ALA A 161 -9.68 3.26 -4.84
C ALA A 161 -9.20 4.66 -5.27
N PHE A 162 -7.93 5.02 -5.07
CA PHE A 162 -7.45 6.32 -5.53
C PHE A 162 -7.53 6.44 -7.06
N HIS A 163 -7.05 5.45 -7.81
CA HIS A 163 -7.16 5.48 -9.27
C HIS A 163 -8.62 5.43 -9.72
N THR A 164 -9.48 4.62 -9.08
CA THR A 164 -10.91 4.59 -9.38
C THR A 164 -11.56 5.97 -9.19
N LEU A 165 -11.21 6.72 -8.12
CA LEU A 165 -11.66 8.09 -7.93
C LEU A 165 -11.23 9.00 -9.10
N LEU A 166 -10.00 8.88 -9.56
CA LEU A 166 -9.49 9.66 -10.70
C LEU A 166 -10.25 9.31 -11.99
N LEU A 167 -10.46 8.02 -12.26
CA LEU A 167 -11.21 7.54 -13.43
C LEU A 167 -12.65 8.07 -13.46
N ASP A 168 -13.36 7.94 -12.34
CA ASP A 168 -14.74 8.42 -12.20
C ASP A 168 -14.86 9.94 -12.42
N ASN A 169 -13.82 10.71 -12.09
CA ASN A 169 -13.78 12.15 -12.26
C ASN A 169 -13.03 12.61 -13.53
N LYS A 170 -12.62 11.68 -14.41
CA LYS A 170 -11.90 11.94 -15.66
C LYS A 170 -10.58 12.68 -15.45
N ILE A 171 -9.91 12.44 -14.33
CA ILE A 171 -8.60 13.02 -13.95
C ILE A 171 -7.48 12.08 -14.39
N VAL A 172 -6.51 12.62 -15.12
CA VAL A 172 -5.35 11.83 -15.57
C VAL A 172 -4.42 11.54 -14.40
N TYR A 173 -4.08 10.27 -14.16
CA TYR A 173 -3.13 9.86 -13.14
C TYR A 173 -1.75 10.49 -13.40
N GLY A 174 -1.14 11.09 -12.37
CA GLY A 174 0.14 11.81 -12.47
C GLY A 174 0.02 13.26 -12.93
N SER A 175 -1.17 13.73 -13.35
CA SER A 175 -1.40 15.14 -13.68
C SER A 175 -1.27 16.04 -12.45
N MET A 176 -1.15 17.35 -12.67
CA MET A 176 -1.15 18.33 -11.57
C MET A 176 -2.44 18.26 -10.76
N GLU A 177 -3.58 18.06 -11.43
CA GLU A 177 -4.88 17.91 -10.77
C GLU A 177 -4.91 16.69 -9.84
N SER A 178 -4.43 15.54 -10.32
CA SER A 178 -4.34 14.33 -9.47
C SER A 178 -3.39 14.51 -8.29
N LYS A 179 -2.29 15.26 -8.46
CA LYS A 179 -1.33 15.56 -7.38
C LYS A 179 -1.94 16.50 -6.33
N LEU A 180 -2.71 17.50 -6.75
CA LEU A 180 -3.43 18.40 -5.84
C LEU A 180 -4.51 17.66 -5.06
N LEU A 181 -5.32 16.84 -5.74
CA LEU A 181 -6.33 16.01 -5.09
C LEU A 181 -5.71 15.02 -4.09
N ASN A 182 -4.60 14.38 -4.47
CA ASN A 182 -3.85 13.51 -3.56
C ASN A 182 -3.40 14.27 -2.30
N HIS A 183 -2.87 15.48 -2.46
CA HIS A 183 -2.45 16.29 -1.33
C HIS A 183 -3.64 16.67 -0.42
N GLU A 184 -4.77 17.09 -0.99
CA GLU A 184 -5.99 17.40 -0.25
C GLU A 184 -6.47 16.20 0.57
N ILE A 185 -6.58 15.02 -0.07
CA ILE A 185 -7.03 13.80 0.57
C ILE A 185 -6.15 13.46 1.78
N TYR A 186 -4.83 13.35 1.57
CA TYR A 186 -3.95 12.87 2.63
C TYR A 186 -3.63 13.93 3.68
N ALA A 187 -3.72 15.22 3.37
CA ALA A 187 -3.70 16.27 4.37
C ALA A 187 -4.92 16.16 5.32
N THR A 188 -6.11 15.92 4.75
CA THR A 188 -7.34 15.74 5.53
C THR A 188 -7.29 14.49 6.40
N VAL A 189 -6.91 13.34 5.82
CA VAL A 189 -6.77 12.07 6.55
C VAL A 189 -5.77 12.22 7.72
N GLN A 190 -4.62 12.82 7.46
CA GLN A 190 -3.57 13.01 8.48
C GLN A 190 -4.03 13.96 9.59
N ASP A 191 -4.70 15.05 9.25
CA ASP A 191 -5.21 16.02 10.23
C ASP A 191 -6.27 15.39 11.13
N GLU A 192 -7.30 14.76 10.56
CA GLU A 192 -8.36 14.08 11.31
C GLU A 192 -7.80 12.95 12.20
N ALA A 193 -6.86 12.14 11.68
CA ALA A 193 -6.22 11.08 12.46
C ALA A 193 -5.37 11.64 13.62
N THR A 194 -4.68 12.76 13.39
CA THR A 194 -3.91 13.44 14.43
C THR A 194 -4.82 13.97 15.54
N GLN A 195 -5.91 14.64 15.19
CA GLN A 195 -6.91 15.11 16.15
C GLN A 195 -7.49 13.95 16.98
N ALA A 196 -7.80 12.82 16.34
CA ALA A 196 -8.29 11.62 17.02
C ALA A 196 -7.28 11.08 18.05
N SER A 197 -6.02 10.96 17.66
CA SER A 197 -4.97 10.46 18.55
C SER A 197 -4.72 11.40 19.73
N GLN A 198 -4.76 12.71 19.50
CA GLN A 198 -4.69 13.73 20.57
C GLN A 198 -5.88 13.64 21.51
N TRP A 199 -7.09 13.52 20.98
CA TRP A 199 -8.29 13.32 21.79
C TRP A 199 -8.21 12.04 22.62
N LEU A 200 -7.80 10.91 22.01
CA LEU A 200 -7.59 9.65 22.71
C LEU A 200 -6.53 9.77 23.82
N ALA A 201 -5.47 10.55 23.61
CA ALA A 201 -4.46 10.80 24.63
C ALA A 201 -5.03 11.58 25.83
N THR A 202 -5.95 12.52 25.61
CA THR A 202 -6.61 13.25 26.72
C THR A 202 -7.56 12.36 27.50
N VAL A 203 -8.24 11.41 26.87
CA VAL A 203 -9.24 10.53 27.49
C VAL A 203 -8.61 9.34 28.20
N PHE A 204 -7.64 8.68 27.54
CA PHE A 204 -7.07 7.42 28.00
C PHE A 204 -5.58 7.50 28.36
N GLY A 205 -4.98 8.68 28.24
CA GLY A 205 -3.56 8.91 28.50
C GLY A 205 -2.64 8.50 27.35
N GLU A 206 -1.40 8.93 27.44
CA GLU A 206 -0.33 8.59 26.51
C GLU A 206 0.33 7.26 26.91
N PRO A 207 0.45 6.28 26.01
CA PRO A 207 1.21 5.07 26.27
C PRO A 207 2.72 5.37 26.42
N GLU A 208 3.49 4.39 26.88
CA GLU A 208 4.89 4.58 27.28
C GLU A 208 5.73 5.32 26.23
N TRP A 209 5.65 4.90 24.95
CA TRP A 209 6.45 5.50 23.88
C TRP A 209 5.93 6.85 23.37
N CYS A 210 4.70 7.18 23.70
CA CYS A 210 4.09 8.46 23.31
C CYS A 210 4.17 9.55 24.41
N LYS A 211 4.74 9.25 25.56
CA LYS A 211 4.81 10.20 26.69
C LYS A 211 5.45 11.53 26.28
N GLY A 212 4.72 12.63 26.54
CA GLY A 212 5.15 13.98 26.23
C GLY A 212 4.99 14.39 24.78
N THR A 213 4.32 13.58 23.94
CA THR A 213 4.04 13.92 22.54
C THR A 213 2.66 14.50 22.31
N GLY A 214 1.75 14.39 23.29
CA GLY A 214 0.34 14.72 23.13
C GLY A 214 -0.46 13.70 22.33
N MET A 215 0.14 12.55 21.98
CA MET A 215 -0.46 11.53 21.12
C MET A 215 -0.70 10.23 21.88
N ARG A 216 -1.72 9.48 21.47
CA ARG A 216 -1.93 8.11 21.96
C ARG A 216 -1.24 7.06 21.08
N ASN A 217 -0.94 7.36 19.83
CA ASN A 217 -0.45 6.42 18.83
C ASN A 217 0.88 6.89 18.26
N THR A 218 1.86 6.00 18.16
CA THR A 218 3.18 6.32 17.57
C THR A 218 3.11 6.54 16.06
N HIS A 219 2.21 5.85 15.38
CA HIS A 219 1.95 5.95 13.95
C HIS A 219 0.44 6.03 13.73
N LEU A 220 -0.01 6.70 12.68
CA LEU A 220 -1.41 6.92 12.37
C LEU A 220 -1.80 6.37 11.01
N THR A 221 -0.96 6.57 10.00
CA THR A 221 -1.31 6.32 8.61
C THR A 221 -0.34 5.35 7.94
N ALA A 222 -0.88 4.48 7.09
CA ALA A 222 -0.12 3.62 6.19
C ALA A 222 -1.03 3.17 5.04
N ILE A 223 -0.51 3.17 3.81
CA ILE A 223 -1.29 2.76 2.65
C ILE A 223 -0.99 1.29 2.34
N ALA A 224 -1.84 0.41 2.84
CA ALA A 224 -1.75 -1.01 2.57
C ALA A 224 -2.19 -1.36 1.14
N PRO A 225 -1.75 -2.51 0.57
CA PRO A 225 -2.14 -2.94 -0.77
C PRO A 225 -3.65 -3.15 -0.97
N ASN A 226 -4.35 -3.68 0.03
CA ASN A 226 -5.82 -3.88 0.05
C ASN A 226 -6.40 -4.76 -1.07
N LYS A 227 -5.64 -5.65 -1.66
CA LYS A 227 -6.07 -6.45 -2.82
C LYS A 227 -7.42 -7.14 -2.63
N SER A 228 -7.58 -7.93 -1.58
CA SER A 228 -8.84 -8.65 -1.30
C SER A 228 -9.98 -7.72 -0.94
N THR A 229 -9.70 -6.66 -0.17
CA THR A 229 -10.71 -5.68 0.25
C THR A 229 -11.22 -4.86 -0.94
N ALA A 230 -10.33 -4.42 -1.83
CA ALA A 230 -10.68 -3.71 -3.04
C ALA A 230 -11.59 -4.56 -3.96
N LEU A 231 -11.30 -5.86 -4.05
CA LEU A 231 -12.11 -6.80 -4.82
C LEU A 231 -13.53 -6.95 -4.22
N ILE A 232 -13.64 -7.11 -2.90
CA ILE A 232 -14.92 -7.25 -2.19
C ILE A 232 -15.76 -5.97 -2.31
N LEU A 233 -15.11 -4.80 -2.34
CA LEU A 233 -15.77 -3.49 -2.47
C LEU A 233 -16.06 -3.10 -3.93
N GLY A 234 -16.19 -4.07 -4.83
CA GLY A 234 -16.64 -3.86 -6.21
C GLY A 234 -15.54 -3.78 -7.25
N GLY A 235 -14.32 -4.26 -6.94
CA GLY A 235 -13.21 -4.29 -7.88
C GLY A 235 -12.54 -2.93 -8.11
N VAL A 236 -12.59 -2.05 -7.12
CA VAL A 236 -11.91 -0.75 -7.15
C VAL A 236 -10.37 -0.92 -7.14
N SER A 237 -9.62 0.14 -7.45
CA SER A 237 -8.16 0.08 -7.46
C SER A 237 -7.56 -0.15 -6.06
N GLU A 238 -6.44 -0.87 -6.02
CA GLU A 238 -5.74 -1.24 -4.78
C GLU A 238 -4.91 -0.06 -4.25
N GLY A 239 -5.10 0.32 -3.00
CA GLY A 239 -4.36 1.41 -2.37
C GLY A 239 -4.43 2.71 -3.17
N ILE A 240 -3.26 3.24 -3.51
CA ILE A 240 -3.09 4.39 -4.41
C ILE A 240 -2.61 3.98 -5.81
N ASN A 241 -2.46 2.69 -6.05
CA ASN A 241 -1.88 2.18 -7.28
C ASN A 241 -2.83 2.36 -8.47
N PRO A 242 -2.30 2.63 -9.66
CA PRO A 242 -3.11 2.56 -10.87
C PRO A 242 -3.52 1.12 -11.18
N GLN A 243 -4.67 0.95 -11.83
CA GLN A 243 -5.15 -0.36 -12.26
C GLN A 243 -4.16 -1.03 -13.21
N PRO A 244 -3.80 -2.29 -12.99
CA PRO A 244 -2.90 -3.00 -13.89
C PRO A 244 -3.54 -3.35 -15.23
N ALA A 245 -4.87 -3.49 -15.27
CA ALA A 245 -5.66 -3.79 -16.46
C ALA A 245 -7.11 -3.38 -16.24
N PHE A 246 -7.79 -2.92 -17.28
CA PHE A 246 -9.24 -2.59 -17.19
C PHE A 246 -10.13 -3.78 -17.47
N VAL A 247 -9.63 -4.78 -18.20
CA VAL A 247 -10.26 -6.08 -18.42
C VAL A 247 -9.22 -7.17 -18.22
N PHE A 248 -9.51 -8.13 -17.37
CA PHE A 248 -8.62 -9.26 -17.11
C PHE A 248 -9.40 -10.51 -16.69
N THR A 249 -8.82 -11.67 -16.93
CA THR A 249 -9.36 -12.95 -16.50
C THR A 249 -8.81 -13.31 -15.13
N GLN A 250 -9.71 -13.54 -14.18
CA GLN A 250 -9.36 -13.97 -12.83
C GLN A 250 -9.67 -15.46 -12.67
N PRO A 251 -8.68 -16.31 -12.36
CA PRO A 251 -8.93 -17.70 -11.99
C PRO A 251 -9.62 -17.75 -10.60
N THR A 252 -10.67 -18.56 -10.51
CA THR A 252 -11.37 -18.85 -9.26
C THR A 252 -11.54 -20.36 -9.10
N PRO A 253 -11.84 -20.88 -7.91
CA PRO A 253 -12.15 -22.30 -7.72
C PRO A 253 -13.33 -22.81 -8.58
N ALA A 254 -14.21 -21.92 -9.01
CA ALA A 254 -15.35 -22.24 -9.86
C ALA A 254 -15.09 -22.09 -11.38
N GLY A 255 -13.85 -21.70 -11.76
CA GLY A 255 -13.47 -21.45 -13.14
C GLY A 255 -12.91 -20.03 -13.33
N GLU A 256 -12.70 -19.65 -14.58
CA GLU A 256 -12.22 -18.33 -14.95
C GLU A 256 -13.38 -17.33 -15.05
N VAL A 257 -13.21 -16.15 -14.46
CA VAL A 257 -14.19 -15.05 -14.52
C VAL A 257 -13.54 -13.83 -15.14
N VAL A 258 -14.18 -13.28 -16.18
CA VAL A 258 -13.76 -11.98 -16.75
C VAL A 258 -14.13 -10.87 -15.77
N ARG A 259 -13.14 -10.07 -15.39
CA ARG A 259 -13.32 -8.87 -14.55
C ARG A 259 -13.18 -7.63 -15.41
N ILE A 260 -14.06 -6.69 -15.17
CA ILE A 260 -14.05 -5.38 -15.80
C ILE A 260 -13.91 -4.35 -14.68
N ASP A 261 -12.98 -3.40 -14.82
CA ASP A 261 -12.91 -2.28 -13.89
C ASP A 261 -14.25 -1.53 -13.86
N PRO A 262 -14.77 -1.18 -12.67
CA PRO A 262 -16.11 -0.58 -12.57
C PRO A 262 -16.24 0.76 -13.29
N SER A 263 -15.21 1.63 -13.25
CA SER A 263 -15.23 2.91 -13.95
C SER A 263 -15.14 2.72 -15.47
N PHE A 264 -14.39 1.72 -15.89
CA PHE A 264 -14.31 1.36 -17.31
C PHE A 264 -15.62 0.75 -17.83
N LEU A 265 -16.31 -0.06 -17.03
CA LEU A 265 -17.61 -0.59 -17.38
C LEU A 265 -18.64 0.52 -17.60
N GLU A 266 -18.64 1.55 -16.76
CA GLU A 266 -19.51 2.72 -16.95
C GLU A 266 -19.17 3.45 -18.26
N LEU A 267 -17.88 3.67 -18.57
CA LEU A 267 -17.48 4.27 -19.84
C LEU A 267 -17.98 3.43 -21.05
N LEU A 268 -17.86 2.10 -21.00
CA LEU A 268 -18.35 1.23 -22.05
C LEU A 268 -19.87 1.35 -22.25
N LYS A 269 -20.63 1.44 -21.17
CA LYS A 269 -22.09 1.65 -21.20
C LYS A 269 -22.45 3.02 -21.77
N GLU A 270 -21.78 4.09 -21.33
CA GLU A 270 -21.98 5.46 -21.84
C GLU A 270 -21.76 5.53 -23.36
N LYS A 271 -20.78 4.77 -23.87
CA LYS A 271 -20.47 4.71 -25.31
C LYS A 271 -21.35 3.72 -26.09
N GLY A 272 -22.23 2.96 -25.44
CA GLY A 272 -23.02 1.91 -26.07
C GLY A 272 -22.20 0.71 -26.57
N LEU A 273 -21.00 0.52 -26.01
CA LEU A 273 -20.07 -0.57 -26.34
C LEU A 273 -20.25 -1.82 -25.45
N TYR A 274 -21.10 -1.72 -24.43
CA TYR A 274 -21.46 -2.82 -23.54
C TYR A 274 -22.96 -2.97 -23.47
N VAL A 275 -23.46 -4.14 -23.89
CA VAL A 275 -24.88 -4.51 -23.79
C VAL A 275 -25.12 -5.40 -22.57
N ASN A 276 -24.47 -6.56 -22.56
CA ASN A 276 -24.45 -7.52 -21.44
C ASN A 276 -23.31 -8.53 -21.65
N GLU A 277 -23.10 -9.37 -20.66
CA GLU A 277 -22.01 -10.37 -20.68
C GLU A 277 -22.18 -11.46 -21.77
N ASP A 278 -23.40 -11.66 -22.28
CA ASP A 278 -23.68 -12.67 -23.31
C ASP A 278 -23.64 -12.14 -24.74
N ASP A 279 -23.66 -10.82 -24.91
CA ASP A 279 -23.60 -10.18 -26.23
C ASP A 279 -22.28 -10.47 -26.94
N LEU A 280 -22.37 -10.82 -28.24
CA LEU A 280 -21.24 -11.25 -29.02
C LEU A 280 -20.20 -10.13 -29.25
N GLU A 281 -20.66 -8.92 -29.54
CA GLU A 281 -19.78 -7.78 -29.80
C GLU A 281 -19.11 -7.30 -28.50
N THR A 282 -19.85 -7.31 -27.38
CA THR A 282 -19.28 -7.09 -26.04
C THR A 282 -18.17 -8.10 -25.73
N LYS A 283 -18.42 -9.41 -25.96
CA LYS A 283 -17.42 -10.46 -25.74
C LYS A 283 -16.17 -10.27 -26.60
N LYS A 284 -16.32 -9.93 -27.87
CA LYS A 284 -15.19 -9.66 -28.77
C LYS A 284 -14.36 -8.47 -28.29
N LEU A 285 -15.03 -7.37 -27.90
CA LEU A 285 -14.38 -6.17 -27.38
C LEU A 285 -13.58 -6.48 -26.11
N LEU A 286 -14.19 -7.14 -25.14
CA LEU A 286 -13.53 -7.49 -23.86
C LEU A 286 -12.37 -8.47 -24.09
N SER A 287 -12.52 -9.44 -24.98
CA SER A 287 -11.44 -10.39 -25.33
C SER A 287 -10.27 -9.68 -26.00
N ASP A 288 -10.52 -8.73 -26.91
CA ASP A 288 -9.48 -7.95 -27.56
C ASP A 288 -8.71 -7.08 -26.53
N ILE A 289 -9.42 -6.35 -25.67
CA ILE A 289 -8.79 -5.54 -24.60
C ILE A 289 -7.98 -6.42 -23.64
N SER A 290 -8.53 -7.55 -23.20
CA SER A 290 -7.82 -8.49 -22.34
C SER A 290 -6.56 -9.06 -23.03
N GLY A 291 -6.63 -9.38 -24.31
CA GLY A 291 -5.49 -9.81 -25.13
C GLY A 291 -4.37 -8.77 -25.25
N HIS A 292 -4.72 -7.48 -25.12
CA HIS A 292 -3.78 -6.37 -25.08
C HIS A 292 -3.44 -5.93 -23.64
N LYS A 293 -3.41 -6.86 -22.69
CA LYS A 293 -3.08 -6.64 -21.27
C LYS A 293 -4.04 -5.66 -20.58
N GLY A 294 -5.28 -5.61 -21.01
CA GLY A 294 -6.30 -4.71 -20.47
C GLY A 294 -6.18 -3.25 -20.91
N SER A 295 -5.34 -2.95 -21.90
CA SER A 295 -5.14 -1.62 -22.47
C SER A 295 -6.19 -1.27 -23.52
N ILE A 296 -6.58 0.00 -23.59
CA ILE A 296 -7.47 0.55 -24.62
C ILE A 296 -6.76 1.44 -25.64
N GLN A 297 -5.43 1.60 -25.53
CA GLN A 297 -4.68 2.57 -26.33
C GLN A 297 -4.76 2.29 -27.85
N HIS A 298 -4.89 1.04 -28.25
CA HIS A 298 -5.01 0.60 -29.65
C HIS A 298 -6.42 0.79 -30.24
N ARG A 299 -7.43 1.05 -29.41
CA ARG A 299 -8.85 1.07 -29.82
C ARG A 299 -9.25 2.43 -30.38
N PRO A 300 -9.81 2.51 -31.61
CA PRO A 300 -10.22 3.77 -32.24
C PRO A 300 -11.52 4.35 -31.64
N GLU A 301 -12.33 3.56 -30.92
CA GLU A 301 -13.59 3.99 -30.33
C GLU A 301 -13.40 4.94 -29.16
N PHE A 302 -12.20 4.98 -28.58
CA PHE A 302 -11.88 5.86 -27.44
C PHE A 302 -11.14 7.12 -27.93
N THR A 303 -11.57 8.25 -27.42
CA THR A 303 -10.94 9.56 -27.72
C THR A 303 -9.53 9.65 -27.09
N THR A 304 -8.76 10.66 -27.50
CA THR A 304 -7.43 10.93 -26.92
C THR A 304 -7.52 11.21 -25.41
N ASP A 305 -8.55 11.94 -24.97
CA ASP A 305 -8.74 12.25 -23.55
C ASP A 305 -9.12 11.02 -22.73
N GLU A 306 -10.03 10.18 -23.25
CA GLU A 306 -10.37 8.91 -22.60
C GLU A 306 -9.14 8.00 -22.48
N LYS A 307 -8.30 7.91 -23.53
CA LYS A 307 -7.05 7.15 -23.50
C LYS A 307 -6.03 7.72 -22.52
N ALA A 308 -6.00 9.03 -22.33
CA ALA A 308 -5.12 9.67 -21.35
C ALA A 308 -5.56 9.33 -19.90
N VAL A 309 -6.87 9.31 -19.65
CA VAL A 309 -7.44 8.96 -18.33
C VAL A 309 -7.31 7.47 -18.05
N PHE A 310 -7.70 6.60 -19.01
CA PHE A 310 -7.69 5.16 -18.87
C PHE A 310 -6.35 4.55 -19.31
N ARG A 311 -5.26 4.94 -18.65
CA ARG A 311 -3.94 4.31 -18.76
C ARG A 311 -3.78 3.25 -17.67
N THR A 312 -3.34 2.07 -18.06
CA THR A 312 -2.96 0.99 -17.12
C THR A 312 -1.67 1.35 -16.38
N ALA A 313 -1.37 0.66 -15.28
CA ALA A 313 -0.12 0.84 -14.54
C ALA A 313 1.14 0.69 -15.42
N PHE A 314 1.07 -0.14 -16.47
CA PHE A 314 2.18 -0.37 -17.40
C PHE A 314 2.35 0.75 -18.45
N GLU A 315 1.38 1.66 -18.56
CA GLU A 315 1.35 2.78 -19.50
C GLU A 315 1.64 4.13 -18.82
N ILE A 316 1.68 4.14 -17.49
CA ILE A 316 2.03 5.30 -16.68
C ILE A 316 3.53 5.28 -16.42
N SER A 317 4.20 6.40 -16.65
CA SER A 317 5.61 6.54 -16.35
C SER A 317 5.85 6.49 -14.83
N MET A 318 6.92 5.85 -14.40
CA MET A 318 7.34 5.90 -13.00
C MET A 318 7.76 7.31 -12.52
N TYR A 319 7.83 8.27 -13.42
CA TYR A 319 8.14 9.68 -13.12
C TYR A 319 6.88 10.56 -13.05
N ASP A 320 5.71 10.04 -13.44
CA ASP A 320 4.42 10.72 -13.31
C ASP A 320 3.92 10.63 -11.86
#